data_98aede9e6315bcf594495ca2c84f08ad
#
_entry.id   98aede9e6315bcf594495ca2c84f08ad
#
_cell.length_a   1.000
_cell.length_b   1.000
_cell.length_c   1.000
_cell.angle_alpha   90.00
_cell.angle_beta   90.00
_cell.angle_gamma   90.00
#
_symmetry.space_group_name_H-M   'P 1'
#
loop_
_entity.id
_entity.type
_entity.pdbx_description
1 polymer ?
#
loop_
_entity_poly.entity_id
_entity_poly.type
_entity_poly.pdbx_seq_one_letter_code
_entity_poly.pdbx_strand_id
1 'polypeptide(L)'
;MKPDSSASLLIQAEPFYAAQAAEVDLFEAAWHNRIPLLLKGPTGCGKTRFMEHMAWRLKRPLVTVSCHDDLTASDLVGRYLIIGGETEWIDGPLTHAVRIGALCYLDEIVEARKDTTVVIHPLADDRRVLPIEKTGELLKAPAEFCLAISYNPGYQSVLKDLKQSTRQRFVAIDFDYPEPALEEHIVVRESGIDQHTAALLVRYAGMTRNLKGNGLEEGASTRLLVHAAKLLQSGVAPHAALRGAI
;
A
#
# COMPACT_ATOMS: atom_id res chain seq x y z
N MET A 1 22.43 12.40 19.21
CA MET A 1 22.26 12.33 17.75
C MET A 1 21.75 10.93 17.43
N LYS A 2 20.43 10.75 17.20
CA LYS A 2 19.89 9.45 16.76
C LYS A 2 20.45 9.17 15.35
N PRO A 3 20.85 7.94 15.02
CA PRO A 3 21.35 7.63 13.68
C PRO A 3 20.27 8.00 12.66
N ASP A 4 20.73 8.48 11.50
CA ASP A 4 19.89 8.91 10.37
C ASP A 4 18.94 7.77 9.98
N SER A 5 17.70 7.82 10.48
CA SER A 5 16.73 6.74 10.31
C SER A 5 16.26 6.60 8.84
N SER A 6 16.59 7.57 7.99
CA SER A 6 16.21 7.57 6.57
C SER A 6 16.92 6.47 5.78
N ALA A 7 18.17 6.16 6.10
CA ALA A 7 18.95 5.14 5.39
C ALA A 7 18.37 3.72 5.60
N SER A 8 17.78 3.44 6.77
CA SER A 8 17.16 2.14 7.06
C SER A 8 15.82 1.93 6.34
N LEU A 9 15.20 2.99 5.85
CA LEU A 9 13.93 2.97 5.12
C LEU A 9 14.12 2.94 3.59
N LEU A 10 15.36 2.95 3.11
CA LEU A 10 15.67 2.79 1.69
C LEU A 10 15.64 1.31 1.30
N ILE A 11 14.91 1.01 0.23
CA ILE A 11 14.90 -0.33 -0.36
C ILE A 11 16.18 -0.53 -1.17
N GLN A 12 17.05 -1.42 -0.70
CA GLN A 12 18.40 -1.61 -1.26
C GLN A 12 18.39 -2.45 -2.54
N ALA A 13 17.57 -3.49 -2.60
CA ALA A 13 17.47 -4.38 -3.75
C ALA A 13 16.18 -4.09 -4.52
N GLU A 14 16.25 -4.22 -5.85
CA GLU A 14 15.06 -4.07 -6.70
C GLU A 14 13.99 -5.09 -6.32
N PRO A 15 12.81 -4.65 -5.83
CA PRO A 15 11.69 -5.53 -5.64
C PRO A 15 11.18 -5.99 -7.01
N PHE A 16 10.94 -7.29 -7.17
CA PHE A 16 10.30 -7.78 -8.39
C PHE A 16 8.88 -7.20 -8.49
N TYR A 17 8.66 -6.46 -9.55
CA TYR A 17 7.35 -5.92 -9.91
C TYR A 17 7.15 -6.07 -11.42
N ALA A 18 6.03 -6.64 -11.83
CA ALA A 18 5.65 -6.77 -13.22
C ALA A 18 4.58 -5.73 -13.53
N ALA A 19 4.93 -4.70 -14.29
CA ALA A 19 4.01 -3.63 -14.67
C ALA A 19 2.86 -4.19 -15.54
N GLN A 20 1.64 -3.73 -15.27
CA GLN A 20 0.42 -4.19 -15.94
C GLN A 20 -0.03 -3.22 -17.04
N ALA A 21 0.23 -1.93 -16.85
CA ALA A 21 -0.17 -0.85 -17.76
C ALA A 21 0.74 0.36 -17.59
N ALA A 22 0.16 1.56 -17.51
CA ALA A 22 0.88 2.84 -17.39
C ALA A 22 1.04 3.31 -15.93
N GLU A 23 0.84 2.43 -14.93
CA GLU A 23 0.84 2.80 -13.51
C GLU A 23 2.20 3.37 -13.04
N VAL A 24 3.31 2.89 -13.60
CA VAL A 24 4.65 3.40 -13.32
C VAL A 24 4.80 4.83 -13.82
N ASP A 25 4.43 5.07 -15.08
CA ASP A 25 4.54 6.40 -15.71
C ASP A 25 3.60 7.41 -15.02
N LEU A 26 2.38 6.98 -14.67
CA LEU A 26 1.41 7.81 -13.94
C LEU A 26 1.94 8.18 -12.55
N PHE A 27 2.57 7.22 -11.85
CA PHE A 27 3.17 7.50 -10.54
C PHE A 27 4.30 8.51 -10.65
N GLU A 28 5.24 8.31 -11.58
CA GLU A 28 6.37 9.22 -11.79
C GLU A 28 5.87 10.63 -12.16
N ALA A 29 4.91 10.72 -13.09
CA ALA A 29 4.33 12.00 -13.48
C ALA A 29 3.65 12.71 -12.29
N ALA A 30 2.87 12.00 -11.48
CA ALA A 30 2.23 12.55 -10.29
C ALA A 30 3.26 13.00 -9.24
N TRP A 31 4.29 12.19 -8.99
CA TRP A 31 5.36 12.53 -8.06
C TRP A 31 6.13 13.79 -8.49
N HIS A 32 6.53 13.89 -9.76
CA HIS A 32 7.20 15.08 -10.29
C HIS A 32 6.35 16.34 -10.18
N ASN A 33 5.03 16.23 -10.37
CA ASN A 33 4.07 17.31 -10.21
C ASN A 33 3.59 17.51 -8.76
N ARG A 34 4.10 16.71 -7.80
CA ARG A 34 3.75 16.79 -6.38
C ARG A 34 2.27 16.54 -6.10
N ILE A 35 1.63 15.73 -6.91
CA ILE A 35 0.22 15.34 -6.77
C ILE A 35 0.16 14.04 -5.97
N PRO A 36 -0.68 13.95 -4.93
CA PRO A 36 -0.83 12.71 -4.18
C PRO A 36 -1.56 11.64 -4.97
N LEU A 37 -1.34 10.37 -4.60
CA LEU A 37 -1.80 9.21 -5.34
C LEU A 37 -2.81 8.38 -4.56
N LEU A 38 -3.78 7.85 -5.27
CA LEU A 38 -4.79 6.93 -4.77
C LEU A 38 -4.72 5.60 -5.53
N LEU A 39 -4.29 4.54 -4.86
CA LEU A 39 -4.21 3.19 -5.42
C LEU A 39 -5.51 2.44 -5.12
N LYS A 40 -6.29 2.13 -6.15
CA LYS A 40 -7.56 1.39 -6.02
C LYS A 40 -7.40 -0.01 -6.59
N GLY A 41 -7.99 -0.99 -5.94
CA GLY A 41 -8.00 -2.36 -6.46
C GLY A 41 -8.16 -3.42 -5.38
N PRO A 42 -8.40 -4.68 -5.78
CA PRO A 42 -8.66 -5.77 -4.86
C PRO A 42 -7.46 -6.08 -3.95
N THR A 43 -7.73 -6.82 -2.89
CA THR A 43 -6.68 -7.30 -1.99
C THR A 43 -5.75 -8.27 -2.73
N GLY A 44 -4.43 -8.13 -2.51
CA GLY A 44 -3.44 -9.04 -3.07
C GLY A 44 -3.17 -8.89 -4.58
N CYS A 45 -3.60 -7.79 -5.22
CA CYS A 45 -3.29 -7.46 -6.61
C CYS A 45 -1.92 -6.77 -6.82
N GLY A 46 -1.15 -6.51 -5.75
CA GLY A 46 0.22 -6.00 -5.87
C GLY A 46 0.45 -4.53 -5.51
N LYS A 47 -0.55 -3.78 -4.96
CA LYS A 47 -0.41 -2.36 -4.58
C LYS A 47 0.81 -2.06 -3.70
N THR A 48 1.00 -2.84 -2.63
CA THR A 48 2.14 -2.66 -1.71
C THR A 48 3.48 -2.95 -2.41
N ARG A 49 3.52 -4.01 -3.24
CA ARG A 49 4.72 -4.34 -4.04
C ARG A 49 5.05 -3.23 -5.05
N PHE A 50 4.04 -2.63 -5.66
CA PHE A 50 4.20 -1.47 -6.52
C PHE A 50 4.82 -0.29 -5.77
N MET A 51 4.34 0.02 -4.56
CA MET A 51 4.92 1.09 -3.75
C MET A 51 6.38 0.84 -3.38
N GLU A 52 6.73 -0.42 -3.04
CA GLU A 52 8.12 -0.82 -2.82
C GLU A 52 8.98 -0.61 -4.07
N HIS A 53 8.48 -1.03 -5.24
CA HIS A 53 9.17 -0.84 -6.52
C HIS A 53 9.38 0.63 -6.83
N MET A 54 8.37 1.48 -6.66
CA MET A 54 8.48 2.92 -6.91
C MET A 54 9.43 3.61 -5.93
N ALA A 55 9.45 3.20 -4.67
CA ALA A 55 10.40 3.71 -3.68
C ALA A 55 11.85 3.38 -4.05
N TRP A 56 12.11 2.13 -4.47
CA TRP A 56 13.41 1.71 -4.97
C TRP A 56 13.81 2.49 -6.24
N ARG A 57 12.90 2.59 -7.20
CA ARG A 57 13.11 3.25 -8.50
C ARG A 57 13.43 4.75 -8.35
N LEU A 58 12.71 5.44 -7.46
CA LEU A 58 12.91 6.84 -7.16
C LEU A 58 14.04 7.09 -6.14
N LYS A 59 14.64 6.03 -5.57
CA LYS A 59 15.64 6.11 -4.49
C LYS A 59 15.15 6.94 -3.30
N ARG A 60 13.91 6.70 -2.88
CA ARG A 60 13.28 7.41 -1.77
C ARG A 60 12.96 6.45 -0.63
N PRO A 61 13.08 6.92 0.63
CA PRO A 61 12.59 6.15 1.77
C PRO A 61 11.10 5.85 1.60
N LEU A 62 10.68 4.67 2.03
CA LEU A 62 9.27 4.28 2.07
C LEU A 62 8.81 4.15 3.52
N VAL A 63 7.79 4.90 3.87
CA VAL A 63 7.10 4.77 5.16
C VAL A 63 5.71 4.22 4.89
N THR A 64 5.47 2.98 5.28
CA THR A 64 4.18 2.30 5.12
C THR A 64 3.45 2.25 6.45
N VAL A 65 2.16 2.60 6.44
CA VAL A 65 1.27 2.51 7.58
C VAL A 65 0.05 1.71 7.18
N SER A 66 -0.18 0.57 7.84
CA SER A 66 -1.44 -0.18 7.71
C SER A 66 -2.52 0.50 8.54
N CYS A 67 -3.55 0.97 7.88
CA CYS A 67 -4.68 1.64 8.55
C CYS A 67 -5.67 0.61 9.10
N HIS A 68 -6.21 0.88 10.28
CA HIS A 68 -7.19 0.05 10.97
C HIS A 68 -8.07 0.92 11.88
N ASP A 69 -9.17 0.37 12.40
CA ASP A 69 -10.17 1.11 13.19
C ASP A 69 -9.62 1.79 14.46
N ASP A 70 -8.54 1.26 15.03
CA ASP A 70 -7.92 1.83 16.23
C ASP A 70 -6.88 2.91 15.94
N LEU A 71 -6.49 3.09 14.66
CA LEU A 71 -5.49 4.09 14.26
C LEU A 71 -6.06 5.49 14.42
N THR A 72 -5.42 6.29 15.29
CA THR A 72 -5.82 7.66 15.55
C THR A 72 -4.97 8.67 14.80
N ALA A 73 -5.46 9.90 14.65
CA ALA A 73 -4.67 11.01 14.11
C ALA A 73 -3.36 11.24 14.88
N SER A 74 -3.37 11.03 16.21
CA SER A 74 -2.17 11.13 17.05
C SER A 74 -1.13 10.05 16.77
N ASP A 75 -1.57 8.85 16.37
CA ASP A 75 -0.63 7.79 16.00
C ASP A 75 0.08 8.10 14.68
N LEU A 76 -0.59 8.76 13.74
CA LEU A 76 0.02 9.23 12.50
C LEU A 76 0.92 10.45 12.68
N VAL A 77 0.45 11.45 13.43
CA VAL A 77 1.13 12.75 13.55
C VAL A 77 2.20 12.71 14.62
N GLY A 78 1.90 12.14 15.77
CA GLY A 78 2.83 12.07 16.89
C GLY A 78 2.17 12.39 18.23
N ARG A 79 2.92 12.15 19.28
CA ARG A 79 2.46 12.30 20.66
C ARG A 79 3.59 12.62 21.62
N TYR A 80 3.24 13.18 22.76
CA TYR A 80 4.17 13.34 23.87
C TYR A 80 4.29 12.00 24.61
N LEU A 81 5.52 11.61 24.92
CA LEU A 81 5.86 10.46 25.77
C LEU A 81 6.71 10.93 26.94
N ILE A 82 6.61 10.24 28.07
CA ILE A 82 7.50 10.46 29.22
C ILE A 82 8.70 9.53 29.04
N ILE A 83 9.87 10.13 28.84
CA ILE A 83 11.14 9.41 28.64
C ILE A 83 12.14 9.94 29.68
N GLY A 84 12.64 9.07 30.56
CA GLY A 84 13.60 9.48 31.60
C GLY A 84 13.04 10.48 32.63
N GLY A 85 11.71 10.59 32.75
CA GLY A 85 11.05 11.56 33.63
C GLY A 85 10.72 12.91 32.97
N GLU A 86 11.13 13.12 31.73
CA GLU A 86 10.81 14.32 30.94
C GLU A 86 9.79 14.02 29.84
N THR A 87 9.01 15.04 29.49
CA THR A 87 8.01 14.93 28.42
C THR A 87 8.65 15.29 27.08
N GLU A 88 8.78 14.30 26.19
CA GLU A 88 9.34 14.48 24.86
C GLU A 88 8.27 14.29 23.79
N TRP A 89 8.34 15.12 22.74
CA TRP A 89 7.54 14.92 21.53
C TRP A 89 8.17 13.83 20.67
N ILE A 90 7.35 12.85 20.25
CA ILE A 90 7.77 11.80 19.32
C ILE A 90 6.90 11.91 18.05
N ASP A 91 7.57 12.15 16.92
CA ASP A 91 6.92 12.18 15.61
C ASP A 91 6.27 10.83 15.30
N GLY A 92 5.05 10.86 14.81
CA GLY A 92 4.40 9.69 14.20
C GLY A 92 4.93 9.43 12.78
N PRO A 93 4.55 8.30 12.18
CA PRO A 93 5.08 7.88 10.88
C PRO A 93 4.80 8.89 9.75
N LEU A 94 3.64 9.56 9.75
CA LEU A 94 3.31 10.58 8.76
C LEU A 94 4.22 11.80 8.90
N THR A 95 4.37 12.33 10.11
CA THR A 95 5.26 13.47 10.39
C THR A 95 6.70 13.13 10.03
N HIS A 96 7.17 11.95 10.42
CA HIS A 96 8.50 11.48 10.06
C HIS A 96 8.69 11.41 8.55
N ALA A 97 7.74 10.83 7.81
CA ALA A 97 7.78 10.75 6.35
C ALA A 97 7.85 12.15 5.69
N VAL A 98 7.06 13.11 6.19
CA VAL A 98 7.09 14.50 5.71
C VAL A 98 8.46 15.12 5.95
N ARG A 99 9.04 14.98 7.17
CA ARG A 99 10.34 15.58 7.49
C ARG A 99 11.47 15.09 6.62
N ILE A 100 11.50 13.79 6.30
CA ILE A 100 12.60 13.18 5.51
C ILE A 100 12.32 13.18 4.00
N GLY A 101 11.18 13.67 3.53
CA GLY A 101 10.81 13.66 2.10
C GLY A 101 10.61 12.25 1.54
N ALA A 102 9.98 11.38 2.34
CA ALA A 102 9.72 9.98 1.96
C ALA A 102 8.47 9.83 1.08
N LEU A 103 8.33 8.66 0.46
CA LEU A 103 7.04 8.17 0.02
C LEU A 103 6.29 7.67 1.26
N CYS A 104 5.16 8.28 1.58
CA CYS A 104 4.29 7.86 2.68
C CYS A 104 3.10 7.10 2.12
N TYR A 105 3.03 5.82 2.42
CA TYR A 105 1.96 4.94 1.95
C TYR A 105 1.03 4.55 3.08
N LEU A 106 -0.21 5.04 3.03
CA LEU A 106 -1.26 4.68 3.97
C LEU A 106 -2.14 3.59 3.33
N ASP A 107 -1.87 2.35 3.73
CA ASP A 107 -2.57 1.19 3.19
C ASP A 107 -3.93 1.02 3.86
N GLU A 108 -4.97 0.77 3.04
CA GLU A 108 -6.36 0.59 3.47
C GLU A 108 -6.92 1.78 4.29
N ILE A 109 -6.69 3.01 3.78
CA ILE A 109 -7.04 4.27 4.49
C ILE A 109 -8.51 4.35 4.95
N VAL A 110 -9.42 3.68 4.27
CA VAL A 110 -10.85 3.64 4.59
C VAL A 110 -11.17 2.81 5.83
N GLU A 111 -10.23 1.96 6.27
CA GLU A 111 -10.35 1.24 7.54
C GLU A 111 -9.99 2.12 8.74
N ALA A 112 -9.27 3.22 8.51
CA ALA A 112 -8.97 4.18 9.56
C ALA A 112 -10.21 4.99 9.98
N ARG A 113 -10.15 5.56 11.17
CA ARG A 113 -11.17 6.48 11.68
C ARG A 113 -11.28 7.74 10.81
N LYS A 114 -12.47 8.34 10.78
CA LYS A 114 -12.74 9.55 9.98
C LYS A 114 -11.85 10.74 10.36
N ASP A 115 -11.49 10.88 11.63
CA ASP A 115 -10.57 11.93 12.11
C ASP A 115 -9.16 11.73 11.55
N THR A 116 -8.70 10.50 11.40
CA THR A 116 -7.43 10.17 10.78
C THR A 116 -7.37 10.60 9.31
N THR A 117 -8.46 10.42 8.56
CA THR A 117 -8.50 10.83 7.14
C THR A 117 -8.49 12.36 6.95
N VAL A 118 -8.94 13.13 7.93
CA VAL A 118 -8.93 14.60 7.86
C VAL A 118 -7.52 15.18 7.96
N VAL A 119 -6.64 14.53 8.74
CA VAL A 119 -5.25 14.98 8.95
C VAL A 119 -4.44 15.04 7.67
N ILE A 120 -4.72 14.17 6.69
CA ILE A 120 -3.98 14.14 5.41
C ILE A 120 -4.46 15.18 4.40
N HIS A 121 -5.63 15.82 4.59
CA HIS A 121 -6.19 16.76 3.60
C HIS A 121 -5.26 17.94 3.29
N PRO A 122 -4.64 18.64 4.28
CA PRO A 122 -3.74 19.76 3.98
C PRO A 122 -2.43 19.34 3.28
N LEU A 123 -2.05 18.05 3.39
CA LEU A 123 -0.94 17.49 2.63
C LEU A 123 -1.33 17.13 1.20
N ALA A 124 -2.61 16.81 0.99
CA ALA A 124 -3.15 16.40 -0.29
C ALA A 124 -3.69 17.55 -1.16
N ASP A 125 -3.51 18.80 -0.74
CA ASP A 125 -3.85 19.98 -1.53
C ASP A 125 -2.61 20.85 -1.81
N ASP A 126 -2.79 21.94 -2.53
CA ASP A 126 -1.70 22.84 -2.97
C ASP A 126 -0.88 23.43 -1.81
N ARG A 127 -1.41 23.47 -0.61
CA ARG A 127 -0.70 23.94 0.59
C ARG A 127 0.45 23.04 0.97
N ARG A 128 0.29 21.72 0.80
CA ARG A 128 1.29 20.70 1.13
C ARG A 128 1.88 20.89 2.54
N VAL A 129 1.01 21.00 3.54
CA VAL A 129 1.41 21.22 4.93
C VAL A 129 0.78 20.18 5.85
N LEU A 130 1.49 19.85 6.92
CA LEU A 130 0.99 19.04 8.03
C LEU A 130 0.93 19.92 9.29
N PRO A 131 -0.27 20.31 9.77
CA PRO A 131 -0.40 20.97 11.04
C PRO A 131 -0.13 19.99 12.19
N ILE A 132 0.79 20.34 13.08
CA ILE A 132 1.08 19.57 14.30
C ILE A 132 0.56 20.42 15.46
N GLU A 133 -0.74 20.33 15.71
CA GLU A 133 -1.45 21.21 16.67
C GLU A 133 -0.82 21.18 18.08
N LYS A 134 -0.37 20.00 18.53
CA LYS A 134 0.20 19.84 19.88
C LYS A 134 1.53 20.56 20.09
N THR A 135 2.28 20.79 19.04
CA THR A 135 3.54 21.54 19.09
C THR A 135 3.42 22.97 18.55
N GLY A 136 2.29 23.28 17.90
CA GLY A 136 2.07 24.54 17.19
C GLY A 136 2.87 24.67 15.88
N GLU A 137 3.47 23.56 15.39
CA GLU A 137 4.25 23.54 14.17
C GLU A 137 3.36 23.40 12.93
N LEU A 138 3.64 24.17 11.89
CA LEU A 138 3.09 23.97 10.55
C LEU A 138 4.19 23.42 9.65
N LEU A 139 4.28 22.09 9.55
CA LEU A 139 5.32 21.40 8.82
C LEU A 139 5.03 21.41 7.30
N LYS A 140 5.88 22.09 6.53
CA LYS A 140 5.75 22.12 5.06
C LYS A 140 6.42 20.88 4.46
N ALA A 141 5.69 20.17 3.60
CA ALA A 141 6.23 19.00 2.90
C ALA A 141 7.29 19.41 1.86
N PRO A 142 8.48 18.80 1.87
CA PRO A 142 9.50 19.01 0.85
C PRO A 142 9.04 18.51 -0.52
N ALA A 143 9.77 18.90 -1.57
CA ALA A 143 9.42 18.56 -2.95
C ALA A 143 9.36 17.04 -3.18
N GLU A 144 10.23 16.32 -2.52
CA GLU A 144 10.42 14.87 -2.63
C GLU A 144 9.33 14.05 -1.93
N PHE A 145 8.64 14.64 -0.97
CA PHE A 145 7.56 13.97 -0.24
C PHE A 145 6.39 13.63 -1.17
N CYS A 146 5.92 12.41 -1.10
CA CYS A 146 4.72 11.95 -1.79
C CYS A 146 3.80 11.23 -0.81
N LEU A 147 2.52 11.61 -0.82
CA LEU A 147 1.46 10.88 -0.13
C LEU A 147 0.78 9.93 -1.10
N ALA A 148 0.80 8.65 -0.80
CA ALA A 148 0.02 7.63 -1.49
C ALA A 148 -0.94 6.97 -0.49
N ILE A 149 -2.17 6.79 -0.88
CA ILE A 149 -3.17 6.07 -0.09
C ILE A 149 -3.73 4.91 -0.91
N SER A 150 -4.22 3.87 -0.26
CA SER A 150 -4.92 2.79 -0.95
C SER A 150 -6.27 2.50 -0.34
N TYR A 151 -7.14 1.92 -1.15
CA TYR A 151 -8.35 1.27 -0.67
C TYR A 151 -8.84 0.21 -1.66
N ASN A 152 -9.70 -0.67 -1.15
CA ASN A 152 -10.34 -1.71 -1.92
C ASN A 152 -11.83 -1.37 -2.10
N PRO A 153 -12.28 -0.99 -3.31
CA PRO A 153 -13.66 -0.54 -3.54
C PRO A 153 -14.72 -1.65 -3.42
N GLY A 154 -14.33 -2.91 -3.30
CA GLY A 154 -15.24 -4.05 -3.33
C GLY A 154 -15.68 -4.60 -1.97
N TYR A 155 -15.05 -4.19 -0.87
CA TYR A 155 -15.21 -4.79 0.45
C TYR A 155 -16.02 -3.98 1.46
N GLN A 156 -16.48 -2.80 1.07
CA GLN A 156 -16.92 -1.85 2.05
C GLN A 156 -18.43 -1.64 2.03
N SER A 157 -19.03 -1.62 3.22
CA SER A 157 -20.34 -1.03 3.39
C SER A 157 -20.30 0.41 2.84
N VAL A 158 -21.38 0.88 2.23
CA VAL A 158 -21.58 2.25 1.72
C VAL A 158 -21.15 3.33 2.73
N LEU A 159 -20.96 2.98 3.99
CA LEU A 159 -20.57 3.85 5.09
C LEU A 159 -19.05 4.11 5.20
N LYS A 160 -18.21 3.25 4.60
CA LYS A 160 -16.73 3.32 4.68
C LYS A 160 -16.06 3.78 3.37
N ASP A 161 -16.79 4.33 2.40
CA ASP A 161 -16.17 4.85 1.18
C ASP A 161 -15.52 6.23 1.42
N LEU A 162 -14.45 6.52 0.68
CA LEU A 162 -13.81 7.84 0.69
C LEU A 162 -14.78 8.91 0.16
N LYS A 163 -14.93 9.98 0.92
CA LYS A 163 -15.72 11.14 0.47
C LYS A 163 -15.22 11.63 -0.88
N GLN A 164 -16.14 12.05 -1.75
CA GLN A 164 -15.81 12.60 -3.06
C GLN A 164 -14.80 13.75 -2.98
N SER A 165 -14.94 14.62 -1.98
CA SER A 165 -14.02 15.73 -1.74
C SER A 165 -12.59 15.28 -1.41
N THR A 166 -12.42 14.12 -0.79
CA THR A 166 -11.10 13.51 -0.56
C THR A 166 -10.56 12.94 -1.87
N ARG A 167 -11.35 12.14 -2.59
CA ARG A 167 -10.95 11.51 -3.86
C ARG A 167 -10.47 12.52 -4.91
N GLN A 168 -11.12 13.67 -5.01
CA GLN A 168 -10.79 14.72 -5.98
C GLN A 168 -9.41 15.37 -5.78
N ARG A 169 -8.73 15.10 -4.66
CA ARG A 169 -7.38 15.59 -4.39
C ARG A 169 -6.28 14.69 -4.94
N PHE A 170 -6.61 13.49 -5.39
CA PHE A 170 -5.66 12.44 -5.74
C PHE A 170 -5.73 12.07 -7.21
N VAL A 171 -4.59 11.78 -7.80
CA VAL A 171 -4.53 11.01 -9.05
C VAL A 171 -4.78 9.56 -8.72
N ALA A 172 -5.78 8.94 -9.35
CA ALA A 172 -6.13 7.56 -9.11
C ALA A 172 -5.41 6.63 -10.09
N ILE A 173 -4.84 5.55 -9.55
CA ILE A 173 -4.32 4.42 -10.30
C ILE A 173 -5.18 3.21 -9.94
N ASP A 174 -5.81 2.63 -10.96
CA ASP A 174 -6.64 1.45 -10.80
C ASP A 174 -5.78 0.18 -10.98
N PHE A 175 -5.82 -0.68 -9.99
CA PHE A 175 -5.19 -2.00 -9.98
C PHE A 175 -6.25 -3.09 -10.13
N ASP A 176 -5.91 -4.12 -10.85
CA ASP A 176 -6.67 -5.36 -10.90
C ASP A 176 -5.72 -6.55 -10.82
N TYR A 177 -6.26 -7.76 -10.83
CA TYR A 177 -5.43 -8.94 -10.99
C TYR A 177 -4.76 -8.92 -12.37
N PRO A 178 -3.49 -9.35 -12.46
CA PRO A 178 -2.79 -9.37 -13.74
C PRO A 178 -3.49 -10.25 -14.77
N GLU A 179 -3.29 -9.94 -16.05
CA GLU A 179 -3.66 -10.84 -17.14
C GLU A 179 -3.03 -12.22 -16.94
N PRO A 180 -3.71 -13.33 -17.33
CA PRO A 180 -3.28 -14.69 -16.99
C PRO A 180 -1.81 -14.98 -17.28
N ALA A 181 -1.29 -14.60 -18.44
CA ALA A 181 0.10 -14.86 -18.81
C ALA A 181 1.09 -14.12 -17.91
N LEU A 182 0.77 -12.89 -17.51
CA LEU A 182 1.57 -12.11 -16.58
C LEU A 182 1.48 -12.67 -15.15
N GLU A 183 0.28 -13.08 -14.74
CA GLU A 183 0.07 -13.68 -13.42
C GLU A 183 0.82 -15.01 -13.26
N GLU A 184 0.83 -15.86 -14.29
CA GLU A 184 1.65 -17.07 -14.34
C GLU A 184 3.14 -16.75 -14.15
N HIS A 185 3.65 -15.75 -14.89
CA HIS A 185 5.03 -15.30 -14.75
C HIS A 185 5.35 -14.83 -13.31
N ILE A 186 4.44 -14.07 -12.70
CA ILE A 186 4.57 -13.61 -11.30
C ILE A 186 4.64 -14.82 -10.35
N VAL A 187 3.72 -15.78 -10.50
CA VAL A 187 3.66 -16.97 -9.64
C VAL A 187 4.94 -17.79 -9.76
N VAL A 188 5.41 -18.06 -10.99
CA VAL A 188 6.68 -18.78 -11.23
C VAL A 188 7.85 -18.04 -10.58
N ARG A 189 7.95 -16.72 -10.81
CA ARG A 189 9.07 -15.92 -10.33
C ARG A 189 9.13 -15.81 -8.80
N GLU A 190 7.97 -15.67 -8.14
CA GLU A 190 7.87 -15.49 -6.69
C GLU A 190 7.92 -16.81 -5.90
N SER A 191 7.57 -17.94 -6.51
CA SER A 191 7.52 -19.23 -5.83
C SER A 191 8.57 -20.24 -6.28
N GLY A 192 9.10 -20.10 -7.50
CA GLY A 192 9.98 -21.10 -8.12
C GLY A 192 9.25 -22.34 -8.65
N ILE A 193 7.90 -22.33 -8.65
CA ILE A 193 7.10 -23.45 -9.20
C ILE A 193 7.27 -23.56 -10.73
N ASP A 194 7.03 -24.74 -11.29
CA ASP A 194 7.04 -24.91 -12.74
C ASP A 194 5.86 -24.19 -13.44
N GLN A 195 6.07 -23.85 -14.72
CA GLN A 195 5.10 -23.09 -15.52
C GLN A 195 3.75 -23.78 -15.64
N HIS A 196 3.73 -25.13 -15.76
CA HIS A 196 2.49 -25.89 -15.91
C HIS A 196 1.63 -25.77 -14.65
N THR A 197 2.22 -25.94 -13.48
CA THR A 197 1.53 -25.81 -12.19
C THR A 197 1.06 -24.36 -11.96
N ALA A 198 1.88 -23.35 -12.33
CA ALA A 198 1.48 -21.95 -12.25
C ALA A 198 0.24 -21.67 -13.12
N ALA A 199 0.20 -22.17 -14.36
CA ALA A 199 -0.95 -22.03 -15.25
C ALA A 199 -2.23 -22.66 -14.67
N LEU A 200 -2.12 -23.83 -14.03
CA LEU A 200 -3.27 -24.45 -13.35
C LEU A 200 -3.79 -23.59 -12.18
N LEU A 201 -2.89 -23.03 -11.37
CA LEU A 201 -3.25 -22.15 -10.27
C LEU A 201 -3.94 -20.87 -10.76
N VAL A 202 -3.41 -20.23 -11.79
CA VAL A 202 -3.99 -19.02 -12.39
C VAL A 202 -5.38 -19.32 -13.00
N ARG A 203 -5.51 -20.44 -13.70
CA ARG A 203 -6.82 -20.87 -14.22
C ARG A 203 -7.83 -21.09 -13.09
N TYR A 204 -7.40 -21.74 -11.99
CA TYR A 204 -8.25 -21.94 -10.81
C TYR A 204 -8.68 -20.58 -10.22
N ALA A 205 -7.75 -19.63 -10.08
CA ALA A 205 -8.08 -18.27 -9.60
C ALA A 205 -9.10 -17.58 -10.50
N GLY A 206 -8.96 -17.66 -11.82
CA GLY A 206 -9.93 -17.11 -12.77
C GLY A 206 -11.34 -17.69 -12.55
N MET A 207 -11.44 -19.00 -12.30
CA MET A 207 -12.73 -19.63 -12.00
C MET A 207 -13.33 -19.10 -10.69
N THR A 208 -12.54 -18.97 -9.63
CA THR A 208 -13.05 -18.44 -8.32
C THR A 208 -13.43 -16.97 -8.41
N ARG A 209 -12.69 -16.16 -9.17
CA ARG A 209 -13.02 -14.73 -9.39
C ARG A 209 -14.34 -14.55 -10.13
N ASN A 210 -14.64 -15.43 -11.09
CA ASN A 210 -15.91 -15.42 -11.82
C ASN A 210 -17.11 -15.82 -10.93
N LEU A 211 -16.89 -16.47 -9.79
CA LEU A 211 -17.93 -16.81 -8.82
C LEU A 211 -18.17 -15.72 -7.76
N LYS A 212 -17.43 -14.61 -7.81
CA LYS A 212 -17.63 -13.47 -6.91
C LYS A 212 -19.07 -12.97 -7.01
N GLY A 213 -19.75 -12.86 -5.86
CA GLY A 213 -21.18 -12.51 -5.79
C GLY A 213 -22.15 -13.65 -6.13
N ASN A 214 -21.65 -14.84 -6.54
CA ASN A 214 -22.43 -16.03 -6.83
C ASN A 214 -21.96 -17.22 -5.97
N GLY A 215 -21.85 -17.02 -4.66
CA GLY A 215 -21.45 -18.07 -3.71
C GLY A 215 -20.04 -17.94 -3.14
N LEU A 216 -19.22 -17.04 -3.67
CA LEU A 216 -17.96 -16.62 -3.07
C LEU A 216 -17.99 -15.12 -2.81
N GLU A 217 -17.55 -14.71 -1.63
CA GLU A 217 -17.39 -13.29 -1.29
C GLU A 217 -16.21 -12.69 -2.05
N GLU A 218 -15.14 -13.48 -2.22
CA GLU A 218 -13.89 -13.10 -2.88
C GLU A 218 -13.32 -14.24 -3.72
N GLY A 219 -12.70 -13.88 -4.86
CA GLY A 219 -11.90 -14.82 -5.65
C GLY A 219 -10.45 -14.88 -5.17
N ALA A 220 -9.72 -15.93 -5.55
CA ALA A 220 -8.32 -16.11 -5.19
C ALA A 220 -7.45 -14.95 -5.72
N SER A 221 -6.74 -14.29 -4.84
CA SER A 221 -5.79 -13.22 -5.19
C SER A 221 -4.45 -13.80 -5.67
N THR A 222 -3.68 -13.01 -6.43
CA THR A 222 -2.32 -13.38 -6.85
C THR A 222 -1.42 -13.73 -5.65
N ARG A 223 -1.58 -13.05 -4.52
CA ARG A 223 -0.88 -13.37 -3.27
C ARG A 223 -1.19 -14.80 -2.79
N LEU A 224 -2.44 -15.20 -2.82
CA LEU A 224 -2.84 -16.56 -2.42
C LEU A 224 -2.31 -17.61 -3.38
N LEU A 225 -2.22 -17.31 -4.68
CA LEU A 225 -1.60 -18.23 -5.66
C LEU A 225 -0.11 -18.44 -5.38
N VAL A 226 0.61 -17.37 -5.06
CA VAL A 226 2.03 -17.46 -4.66
C VAL A 226 2.18 -18.30 -3.38
N HIS A 227 1.28 -18.13 -2.39
CA HIS A 227 1.30 -18.97 -1.18
C HIS A 227 1.03 -20.44 -1.50
N ALA A 228 -0.01 -20.74 -2.28
CA ALA A 228 -0.32 -22.11 -2.72
C ALA A 228 0.86 -22.73 -3.46
N ALA A 229 1.47 -22.00 -4.40
CA ALA A 229 2.64 -22.45 -5.15
C ALA A 229 3.84 -22.76 -4.25
N LYS A 230 4.14 -21.92 -3.24
CA LYS A 230 5.20 -22.18 -2.26
C LYS A 230 4.92 -23.42 -1.41
N LEU A 231 3.67 -23.65 -1.02
CA LEU A 231 3.28 -24.87 -0.29
C LEU A 231 3.47 -26.13 -1.16
N LEU A 232 3.06 -26.08 -2.44
CA LEU A 232 3.28 -27.15 -3.40
C LEU A 232 4.77 -27.45 -3.61
N GLN A 233 5.57 -26.40 -3.78
CA GLN A 233 7.03 -26.51 -3.93
C GLN A 233 7.68 -27.14 -2.69
N SER A 234 7.10 -26.93 -1.51
CA SER A 234 7.55 -27.55 -0.25
C SER A 234 7.06 -29.00 -0.07
N GLY A 235 6.37 -29.59 -1.07
CA GLY A 235 5.90 -30.98 -1.05
C GLY A 235 4.55 -31.18 -0.35
N VAL A 236 3.81 -30.10 -0.05
CA VAL A 236 2.44 -30.23 0.48
C VAL A 236 1.52 -30.75 -0.62
N ALA A 237 0.66 -31.71 -0.27
CA ALA A 237 -0.29 -32.29 -1.22
C ALA A 237 -1.22 -31.21 -1.82
N PRO A 238 -1.53 -31.26 -3.13
CA PRO A 238 -2.26 -30.17 -3.82
C PRO A 238 -3.57 -29.76 -3.15
N HIS A 239 -4.38 -30.72 -2.74
CA HIS A 239 -5.64 -30.42 -2.05
C HIS A 239 -5.41 -29.65 -0.71
N ALA A 240 -4.39 -30.04 0.06
CA ALA A 240 -4.07 -29.36 1.32
C ALA A 240 -3.48 -27.97 1.07
N ALA A 241 -2.62 -27.81 0.08
CA ALA A 241 -2.03 -26.52 -0.30
C ALA A 241 -3.10 -25.52 -0.75
N LEU A 242 -4.02 -25.93 -1.63
CA LEU A 242 -5.12 -25.07 -2.08
C LEU A 242 -6.07 -24.74 -0.93
N ARG A 243 -6.51 -25.74 -0.16
CA ARG A 243 -7.43 -25.49 0.97
C ARG A 243 -6.84 -24.60 2.08
N GLY A 244 -5.51 -24.63 2.25
CA GLY A 244 -4.82 -23.83 3.26
C GLY A 244 -4.44 -22.43 2.80
N ALA A 245 -4.37 -22.21 1.48
CA ALA A 245 -3.97 -20.92 0.91
C ALA A 245 -5.14 -20.13 0.30
N ILE A 246 -6.17 -20.83 -0.16
CA ILE A 246 -7.34 -20.28 -0.85
C ILE A 246 -8.62 -20.80 -0.16
#